data_1d9df914fad87726cab985b65a3d7af6
#
_entry.id   1d9df914fad87726cab985b65a3d7af6
#
_cell.length_a   1.000
_cell.length_b   1.000
_cell.length_c   1.000
_cell.angle_alpha   90.00
_cell.angle_beta   90.00
_cell.angle_gamma   90.00
#
_symmetry.space_group_name_H-M   'P 1'
#
loop_
_entity.id
_entity.type
_entity.pdbx_description
1 polymer ?
#
loop_
_entity_poly.entity_id
_entity_poly.type
_entity_poly.pdbx_seq_one_letter_code
_entity_poly.pdbx_strand_id
1 'polypeptide(L)'
;MKTTTLHVYVMFAEMRGIYDKVNIKIGVSDNPKKRLKGVQTGCPGDVHLIRTFEAGQDAYIHEGHFHKLYKEFSTGGEWFEFDNDYFVEKVLPEMIEYF
;
A
#
# COMPACT_ATOMS: atom_id res chain seq x y z
N MET A 1 18.92 1.38 -23.25
CA MET A 1 18.76 0.76 -21.93
C MET A 1 17.47 1.27 -21.28
N LYS A 2 16.56 0.38 -20.95
CA LYS A 2 15.32 0.78 -20.27
C LYS A 2 15.61 1.17 -18.83
N THR A 3 15.22 2.38 -18.46
CA THR A 3 15.27 2.81 -17.08
C THR A 3 14.00 2.32 -16.40
N THR A 4 14.16 1.49 -15.38
CA THR A 4 13.02 0.96 -14.62
C THR A 4 12.54 2.01 -13.63
N THR A 5 11.27 2.38 -13.69
CA THR A 5 10.68 3.32 -12.76
C THR A 5 10.08 2.59 -11.58
N LEU A 6 10.50 2.97 -10.38
CA LEU A 6 9.93 2.43 -9.15
C LEU A 6 8.68 3.21 -8.75
N HIS A 7 7.70 2.49 -8.22
CA HIS A 7 6.44 3.06 -7.74
C HIS A 7 6.22 2.67 -6.29
N VAL A 8 5.68 3.60 -5.52
CA VAL A 8 5.06 3.26 -4.23
C VAL A 8 3.65 2.82 -4.56
N TYR A 9 3.25 1.65 -4.10
CA TYR A 9 1.91 1.12 -4.35
C TYR A 9 1.13 0.99 -3.05
N VAL A 10 -0.18 1.06 -3.19
CA VAL A 10 -1.13 0.86 -2.10
C VAL A 10 -2.10 -0.24 -2.52
N MET A 11 -2.13 -1.33 -1.77
CA MET A 11 -3.01 -2.46 -2.00
C MET A 11 -3.97 -2.64 -0.84
N PHE A 12 -5.17 -3.11 -1.13
CA PHE A 12 -6.21 -3.41 -0.15
C PHE A 12 -6.53 -4.89 -0.19
N ALA A 13 -6.49 -5.55 0.96
CA ALA A 13 -6.89 -6.96 1.08
C ALA A 13 -8.24 -7.04 1.78
N GLU A 14 -9.21 -7.66 1.10
CA GLU A 14 -10.51 -7.94 1.69
C GLU A 14 -10.39 -9.08 2.67
N MET A 15 -10.87 -8.87 3.91
CA MET A 15 -10.88 -9.89 4.95
C MET A 15 -12.33 -10.19 5.33
N ARG A 16 -12.71 -11.46 5.27
CA ARG A 16 -14.06 -11.88 5.60
C ARG A 16 -14.38 -11.60 7.06
N GLY A 17 -15.57 -11.05 7.31
CA GLY A 17 -16.08 -10.81 8.65
C GLY A 17 -15.58 -9.54 9.31
N ILE A 18 -14.78 -8.73 8.60
CA ILE A 18 -14.30 -7.44 9.11
C ILE A 18 -14.79 -6.36 8.15
N TYR A 19 -15.82 -5.62 8.55
CA TYR A 19 -16.49 -4.65 7.68
C TYR A 19 -16.08 -3.20 7.91
N ASP A 20 -15.57 -2.88 9.11
CA ASP A 20 -15.20 -1.53 9.51
C ASP A 20 -13.69 -1.28 9.44
N LYS A 21 -12.89 -2.30 9.15
CA LYS A 21 -11.44 -2.21 9.04
C LYS A 21 -10.97 -2.54 7.63
N VAL A 22 -9.86 -1.93 7.24
CA VAL A 22 -9.20 -2.26 5.97
C VAL A 22 -7.75 -2.65 6.24
N ASN A 23 -7.29 -3.68 5.52
CA ASN A 23 -5.91 -4.12 5.55
C ASN A 23 -5.21 -3.55 4.32
N ILE A 24 -4.23 -2.70 4.54
CA ILE A 24 -3.55 -1.92 3.50
C ILE A 24 -2.08 -2.33 3.46
N LYS A 25 -1.59 -2.65 2.27
CA LYS A 25 -0.18 -2.89 2.03
C LYS A 25 0.42 -1.70 1.32
N ILE A 26 1.51 -1.17 1.87
CA ILE A 26 2.28 -0.07 1.27
C ILE A 26 3.67 -0.60 0.95
N GLY A 27 4.02 -0.62 -0.32
CA GLY A 27 5.30 -1.18 -0.76
C GLY A 27 5.85 -0.48 -1.99
N VAL A 28 6.98 -0.99 -2.47
CA VAL A 28 7.66 -0.49 -3.67
C VAL A 28 7.80 -1.60 -4.70
N SER A 29 7.54 -1.27 -5.95
CA SER A 29 7.74 -2.21 -7.06
C SER A 29 7.97 -1.43 -8.36
N ASP A 30 8.75 -2.02 -9.26
CA ASP A 30 8.87 -1.54 -10.63
C ASP A 30 7.68 -1.99 -11.49
N ASN A 31 6.94 -2.98 -11.00
CA ASN A 31 5.75 -3.50 -11.68
C ASN A 31 4.68 -3.86 -10.65
N PRO A 32 3.90 -2.87 -10.18
CA PRO A 32 2.88 -3.14 -9.15
C PRO A 32 1.83 -4.16 -9.55
N LYS A 33 1.45 -4.21 -10.83
CA LYS A 33 0.47 -5.20 -11.32
C LYS A 33 0.98 -6.63 -11.19
N LYS A 34 2.26 -6.84 -11.48
CA LYS A 34 2.90 -8.15 -11.31
C LYS A 34 3.03 -8.49 -9.83
N ARG A 35 3.40 -7.50 -9.01
CA ARG A 35 3.51 -7.67 -7.56
C ARG A 35 2.17 -8.05 -6.95
N LEU A 36 1.08 -7.49 -7.46
CA LEU A 36 -0.28 -7.82 -7.01
C LEU A 36 -0.56 -9.32 -7.11
N LYS A 37 -0.16 -9.95 -8.22
CA LYS A 37 -0.34 -11.39 -8.40
C LYS A 37 0.39 -12.21 -7.35
N GLY A 38 1.63 -11.81 -7.02
CA GLY A 38 2.41 -12.46 -5.98
C GLY A 38 1.83 -12.28 -4.60
N VAL A 39 1.35 -11.08 -4.29
CA VAL A 39 0.69 -10.78 -3.02
C VAL A 39 -0.60 -11.57 -2.88
N GLN A 40 -1.39 -11.67 -3.95
CA GLN A 40 -2.64 -12.44 -3.95
C GLN A 40 -2.40 -13.92 -3.64
N THR A 41 -1.32 -14.49 -4.15
CA THR A 41 -0.98 -15.90 -3.92
C THR A 41 -0.80 -16.21 -2.43
N GLY A 42 -0.25 -15.27 -1.66
CA GLY A 42 -0.01 -15.45 -0.23
C GLY A 42 -1.11 -14.92 0.68
N CYS A 43 -2.22 -14.44 0.10
CA CYS A 43 -3.29 -13.79 0.87
C CYS A 43 -4.61 -14.57 0.75
N PRO A 44 -5.29 -14.87 1.88
CA PRO A 44 -6.54 -15.61 1.86
C PRO A 44 -7.72 -14.81 1.31
N GLY A 45 -7.66 -13.48 1.33
CA GLY A 45 -8.71 -12.62 0.80
C GLY A 45 -8.35 -12.06 -0.56
N ASP A 46 -9.30 -11.42 -1.23
CA ASP A 46 -9.05 -10.75 -2.50
C ASP A 46 -8.22 -9.49 -2.28
N VAL A 47 -7.17 -9.33 -3.08
CA VAL A 47 -6.28 -8.17 -3.01
C VAL A 47 -6.51 -7.29 -4.23
N HIS A 48 -6.63 -5.98 -3.99
CA HIS A 48 -6.87 -4.99 -5.02
C HIS A 48 -5.77 -3.93 -4.99
N LEU A 49 -5.28 -3.55 -6.16
CA LEU A 49 -4.36 -2.43 -6.30
C LEU A 49 -5.18 -1.14 -6.33
N ILE A 50 -5.06 -0.33 -5.27
CA ILE A 50 -5.84 0.91 -5.15
C ILE A 50 -5.16 2.05 -5.90
N ARG A 51 -3.86 2.22 -5.68
CA ARG A 51 -3.13 3.36 -6.22
C ARG A 51 -1.66 3.05 -6.39
N THR A 52 -1.03 3.71 -7.38
CA THR A 52 0.41 3.70 -7.55
C THR A 52 0.89 5.15 -7.68
N PHE A 53 2.07 5.41 -7.13
CA PHE A 53 2.72 6.72 -7.24
C PHE A 53 4.09 6.53 -7.86
N GLU A 54 4.33 7.17 -8.99
CA GLU A 54 5.65 7.14 -9.62
C GLU A 54 6.63 7.88 -8.70
N ALA A 55 7.67 7.20 -8.24
CA ALA A 55 8.56 7.73 -7.21
C ALA A 55 10.04 7.67 -7.59
N GLY A 56 10.39 6.93 -8.64
CA GLY A 56 11.77 6.85 -9.11
C GLY A 56 12.72 6.25 -8.10
N GLN A 57 13.95 6.75 -8.06
CA GLN A 57 15.00 6.22 -7.19
C GLN A 57 14.72 6.44 -5.70
N ASP A 58 13.87 7.41 -5.37
CA ASP A 58 13.56 7.74 -3.98
C ASP A 58 12.36 6.94 -3.44
N ALA A 59 11.87 5.97 -4.20
CA ALA A 59 10.68 5.21 -3.82
C ALA A 59 10.77 4.59 -2.42
N TYR A 60 11.93 4.01 -2.08
CA TYR A 60 12.13 3.39 -0.76
C TYR A 60 12.17 4.43 0.36
N ILE A 61 12.61 5.65 0.07
CA ILE A 61 12.60 6.74 1.05
C ILE A 61 11.16 7.15 1.34
N HIS A 62 10.34 7.28 0.30
CA HIS A 62 8.92 7.63 0.43
C HIS A 62 8.14 6.51 1.13
N GLU A 63 8.40 5.25 0.79
CA GLU A 63 7.81 4.12 1.49
C GLU A 63 8.15 4.16 2.98
N GLY A 64 9.43 4.36 3.30
CA GLY A 64 9.88 4.45 4.69
C GLY A 64 9.22 5.58 5.46
N HIS A 65 8.98 6.71 4.80
CA HIS A 65 8.25 7.83 5.39
C HIS A 65 6.83 7.41 5.81
N PHE A 66 6.10 6.73 4.92
CA PHE A 66 4.74 6.28 5.22
C PHE A 66 4.73 5.18 6.27
N HIS A 67 5.68 4.24 6.22
CA HIS A 67 5.80 3.19 7.25
C HIS A 67 6.03 3.79 8.63
N LYS A 68 6.81 4.84 8.72
CA LYS A 68 7.07 5.55 9.98
C LYS A 68 5.85 6.35 10.43
N LEU A 69 5.20 7.05 9.49
CA LEU A 69 4.03 7.89 9.76
C LEU A 69 2.87 7.05 10.30
N TYR A 70 2.66 5.84 9.74
CA TYR A 70 1.55 4.97 10.10
C TYR A 70 1.97 3.81 11.01
N LYS A 71 3.11 3.91 11.67
CA LYS A 71 3.69 2.84 12.48
C LYS A 71 2.72 2.26 13.51
N GLU A 72 1.91 3.09 14.15
CA GLU A 72 0.95 2.66 15.18
C GLU A 72 -0.16 1.75 14.60
N PHE A 73 -0.35 1.77 13.30
CA PHE A 73 -1.36 0.95 12.60
C PHE A 73 -0.75 -0.33 12.01
N SER A 74 0.56 -0.54 12.15
CA SER A 74 1.26 -1.68 11.56
C SER A 74 0.80 -2.99 12.17
N THR A 75 0.53 -3.98 11.31
CA THR A 75 0.20 -5.34 11.71
C THR A 75 1.33 -6.31 11.41
N GLY A 76 2.42 -5.81 10.81
CA GLY A 76 3.62 -6.58 10.48
C GLY A 76 4.07 -6.34 9.05
N GLY A 77 5.38 -6.21 8.86
CA GLY A 77 5.97 -5.95 7.54
C GLY A 77 5.41 -4.70 6.90
N GLU A 78 4.88 -4.84 5.70
CA GLU A 78 4.32 -3.74 4.91
C GLU A 78 2.81 -3.58 5.07
N TRP A 79 2.20 -4.29 6.03
CA TRP A 79 0.76 -4.29 6.24
C TRP A 79 0.35 -3.38 7.38
N PHE A 80 -0.80 -2.71 7.19
CA PHE A 80 -1.40 -1.79 8.14
C PHE A 80 -2.90 -2.04 8.23
N GLU A 81 -3.46 -1.86 9.42
CA GLU A 81 -4.91 -1.95 9.61
C GLU A 81 -5.43 -0.58 10.03
N PHE A 82 -6.38 -0.06 9.26
CA PHE A 82 -7.03 1.22 9.54
C PHE A 82 -8.53 1.02 9.65
N ASP A 83 -9.20 1.94 10.37
CA ASP A 83 -10.64 2.09 10.22
C ASP A 83 -10.92 2.50 8.77
N ASN A 84 -11.97 1.93 8.17
CA ASN A 84 -12.29 2.19 6.78
C ASN A 84 -12.45 3.69 6.48
N ASP A 85 -13.23 4.39 7.30
CA ASP A 85 -13.46 5.83 7.11
C ASP A 85 -12.17 6.63 7.29
N TYR A 86 -11.37 6.29 8.28
CA TYR A 86 -10.08 6.94 8.51
C TYR A 86 -9.15 6.79 7.32
N PHE A 87 -9.09 5.59 6.73
CA PHE A 87 -8.27 5.36 5.55
C PHE A 87 -8.74 6.21 4.36
N VAL A 88 -10.03 6.18 4.07
CA VAL A 88 -10.59 6.86 2.90
C VAL A 88 -10.55 8.39 3.06
N GLU A 89 -10.82 8.90 4.25
CA GLU A 89 -10.95 10.33 4.50
C GLU A 89 -9.63 11.02 4.88
N LYS A 90 -8.69 10.27 5.43
CA LYS A 90 -7.43 10.83 5.95
C LYS A 90 -6.19 10.26 5.28
N VAL A 91 -6.00 8.94 5.33
CA VAL A 91 -4.75 8.31 4.91
C VAL A 91 -4.53 8.43 3.40
N LEU A 92 -5.49 8.00 2.62
CA LEU A 92 -5.35 8.01 1.16
C LEU A 92 -5.22 9.43 0.60
N PRO A 93 -6.04 10.41 1.02
CA PRO A 93 -5.83 11.79 0.57
C PRO A 93 -4.47 12.36 0.97
N GLU A 94 -3.98 12.03 2.17
CA GLU A 94 -2.67 12.48 2.66
C GLU A 94 -1.53 11.93 1.79
N MET A 95 -1.62 10.66 1.38
CA MET A 95 -0.65 10.07 0.46
C MET A 95 -0.70 10.72 -0.92
N ILE A 96 -1.90 10.98 -1.42
CA ILE A 96 -2.10 11.64 -2.73
C ILE A 96 -1.49 13.04 -2.72
N GLU A 97 -1.69 13.81 -1.65
CA GLU A 97 -1.11 15.15 -1.52
C GLU A 97 0.41 15.13 -1.41
N TYR A 98 0.95 14.09 -0.77
CA TYR A 98 2.40 13.94 -0.60
C TYR A 98 3.12 13.84 -1.95
N PHE A 99 2.52 13.13 -2.89
CA PHE A 99 3.07 12.98 -4.24
C PHE A 99 2.49 14.03 -5.18
#